data_98d457ab1b98babf95ddac62ed0375da
#
_entry.id   98d457ab1b98babf95ddac62ed0375da
#
_cell.length_a   1.000
_cell.length_b   1.000
_cell.length_c   1.000
_cell.angle_alpha   90.00
_cell.angle_beta   90.00
_cell.angle_gamma   90.00
#
_symmetry.space_group_name_H-M   'P 1'
#
loop_
_entity.id
_entity.type
_entity.pdbx_description
1 polymer ?
#
loop_
_entity_poly.entity_id
_entity_poly.type
_entity_poly.pdbx_seq_one_letter_code
_entity_poly.pdbx_strand_id
1 'polypeptide(L)'
;MFKKSSKNDFSYLNEKDIYLDGACQSLRPEPVIETLEKYYKEHNSCGERVKYKWGRITDEKVNATREKVLNYLKLKKKDYFVSFTSNTTYGLNLILSQFDAKKAKIKYVVTSEIEHNSPFLSTIAFAKRTGLKRKVVKRNSDGSVNLKDIPKNSLVVLNCASNIDGRVLKNLKEVVKFVHKNNGYIVIDAAQAMAHSSFILEKCEADAICFSAHKMYAPSLGGIIMRKDFEPLIETSFIGGGMVDDVDLETYLLSKDNPDHLYTKFEAGLQAWGEIIALGSAIDWLEKLPKSTKKTLEENEQRVFDFFEKYGSTGEVDKDIEERRSHKGKLHLLNYEPSSTMSFYVDGLDSHLLGEALANEGIMTRTGYFCVHYYLDHRMHFPPLVRLSFGYQNTPEQIDKLLEVLKKLI
;
A
#
# COMPACT_ATOMS: atom_id res chain seq x y z
N MET A 1 22.19 -16.29 -24.12
CA MET A 1 21.20 -16.43 -23.03
C MET A 1 20.07 -15.42 -23.32
N PHE A 2 18.95 -15.89 -23.83
CA PHE A 2 17.80 -15.05 -24.15
C PHE A 2 17.24 -14.44 -22.87
N LYS A 3 17.06 -13.11 -22.81
CA LYS A 3 16.37 -12.43 -21.72
C LYS A 3 14.93 -12.96 -21.64
N LYS A 4 14.61 -13.75 -20.60
CA LYS A 4 13.22 -14.11 -20.29
C LYS A 4 12.42 -12.82 -20.11
N SER A 5 11.36 -12.65 -20.91
CA SER A 5 10.42 -11.55 -20.74
C SER A 5 9.58 -11.78 -19.49
N SER A 6 9.10 -10.69 -18.84
CA SER A 6 8.19 -10.77 -17.69
C SER A 6 6.89 -11.56 -17.97
N LYS A 7 6.53 -11.75 -19.24
CA LYS A 7 5.41 -12.59 -19.68
C LYS A 7 5.56 -14.05 -19.22
N ASN A 8 6.79 -14.56 -19.08
CA ASN A 8 7.05 -15.92 -18.56
C ASN A 8 6.80 -16.06 -17.04
N ASP A 9 6.82 -14.96 -16.30
CA ASP A 9 6.65 -15.00 -14.84
C ASP A 9 5.17 -15.10 -14.42
N PHE A 10 4.24 -14.99 -15.38
CA PHE A 10 2.78 -15.10 -15.19
C PHE A 10 2.18 -16.10 -16.18
N SER A 11 2.84 -17.24 -16.36
CA SER A 11 2.49 -18.26 -17.35
C SER A 11 1.11 -18.89 -17.15
N TYR A 12 0.55 -18.78 -15.97
CA TYR A 12 -0.78 -19.26 -15.61
C TYR A 12 -1.93 -18.36 -16.08
N LEU A 13 -1.65 -17.13 -16.58
CA LEU A 13 -2.67 -16.27 -17.18
C LEU A 13 -3.01 -16.74 -18.60
N ASN A 14 -4.30 -16.80 -18.90
CA ASN A 14 -4.76 -17.01 -20.27
C ASN A 14 -4.45 -15.76 -21.12
N GLU A 15 -4.19 -15.95 -22.41
CA GLU A 15 -3.90 -14.83 -23.32
C GLU A 15 -5.07 -13.83 -23.46
N LYS A 16 -6.29 -14.29 -23.20
CA LYS A 16 -7.51 -13.46 -23.27
C LYS A 16 -7.74 -12.64 -22.01
N ASP A 17 -7.10 -13.00 -20.89
CA ASP A 17 -7.32 -12.39 -19.60
C ASP A 17 -6.44 -11.15 -19.43
N ILE A 18 -7.05 -9.97 -19.32
CA ILE A 18 -6.37 -8.70 -19.08
C ILE A 18 -6.64 -8.28 -17.65
N TYR A 19 -5.66 -8.55 -16.77
CA TYR A 19 -5.79 -8.24 -15.35
C TYR A 19 -5.36 -6.81 -15.05
N LEU A 20 -6.33 -5.96 -14.66
CA LEU A 20 -6.16 -4.52 -14.35
C LEU A 20 -6.72 -4.17 -12.97
N ASP A 21 -6.61 -5.07 -11.97
CA ASP A 21 -7.00 -4.82 -10.58
C ASP A 21 -5.82 -4.95 -9.60
N GLY A 22 -4.61 -4.60 -10.05
CA GLY A 22 -3.38 -4.67 -9.25
C GLY A 22 -3.40 -3.83 -7.97
N ALA A 23 -4.10 -2.70 -7.97
CA ALA A 23 -4.24 -1.85 -6.79
C ALA A 23 -5.10 -2.48 -5.66
N CYS A 24 -5.90 -3.52 -5.97
CA CYS A 24 -6.55 -4.36 -4.97
C CYS A 24 -5.62 -5.49 -4.53
N GLN A 25 -5.15 -6.26 -5.49
CA GLN A 25 -4.27 -7.40 -5.29
C GLN A 25 -3.42 -7.62 -6.54
N SER A 26 -2.10 -7.49 -6.44
CA SER A 26 -1.21 -7.83 -7.55
C SER A 26 -1.17 -9.34 -7.78
N LEU A 27 -0.92 -9.77 -9.01
CA LEU A 27 -0.64 -11.16 -9.34
C LEU A 27 0.69 -11.60 -8.71
N ARG A 28 0.90 -12.91 -8.55
CA ARG A 28 2.15 -13.46 -8.02
C ARG A 28 2.98 -14.00 -9.17
N PRO A 29 4.22 -13.53 -9.36
CA PRO A 29 5.11 -14.14 -10.35
C PRO A 29 5.53 -15.54 -9.91
N GLU A 30 5.78 -16.42 -10.88
CA GLU A 30 6.17 -17.82 -10.66
C GLU A 30 7.25 -18.01 -9.59
N PRO A 31 8.35 -17.21 -9.53
CA PRO A 31 9.37 -17.37 -8.49
C PRO A 31 8.85 -17.20 -7.04
N VAL A 32 7.78 -16.41 -6.86
CA VAL A 32 7.12 -16.21 -5.56
C VAL A 32 6.27 -17.43 -5.20
N ILE A 33 5.51 -17.96 -6.18
CA ILE A 33 4.70 -19.17 -6.01
C ILE A 33 5.60 -20.36 -5.70
N GLU A 34 6.68 -20.57 -6.47
CA GLU A 34 7.67 -21.62 -6.24
C GLU A 34 8.33 -21.53 -4.85
N THR A 35 8.60 -20.31 -4.38
CA THR A 35 9.19 -20.11 -3.05
C THR A 35 8.24 -20.59 -1.95
N LEU A 36 6.94 -20.27 -2.06
CA LEU A 36 5.93 -20.71 -1.12
C LEU A 36 5.74 -22.25 -1.17
N GLU A 37 5.71 -22.82 -2.37
CA GLU A 37 5.63 -24.27 -2.58
C GLU A 37 6.82 -24.99 -1.93
N LYS A 38 8.05 -24.51 -2.14
CA LYS A 38 9.27 -25.06 -1.52
C LYS A 38 9.23 -24.99 -0.01
N TYR A 39 8.74 -23.89 0.58
CA TYR A 39 8.57 -23.81 2.02
C TYR A 39 7.70 -24.96 2.54
N TYR A 40 6.53 -25.16 1.97
CA TYR A 40 5.60 -26.21 2.42
C TYR A 40 6.12 -27.63 2.19
N LYS A 41 6.88 -27.87 1.12
CA LYS A 41 7.37 -29.22 0.77
C LYS A 41 8.69 -29.58 1.44
N GLU A 42 9.60 -28.62 1.66
CA GLU A 42 10.98 -28.93 2.01
C GLU A 42 11.34 -28.55 3.46
N HIS A 43 10.69 -27.56 4.04
CA HIS A 43 11.03 -27.06 5.39
C HIS A 43 9.88 -26.39 6.11
N ASN A 44 8.67 -26.94 5.98
CA ASN A 44 7.48 -26.45 6.68
C ASN A 44 7.64 -26.60 8.20
N SER A 45 8.10 -25.55 8.84
CA SER A 45 8.33 -25.54 10.29
C SER A 45 8.19 -24.12 10.86
N CYS A 46 7.92 -24.04 12.18
CA CYS A 46 8.05 -22.80 12.90
C CYS A 46 9.50 -22.29 12.81
N GLY A 47 9.64 -20.97 12.77
CA GLY A 47 10.85 -20.26 13.17
C GLY A 47 10.89 -20.04 14.67
N GLU A 48 11.93 -19.35 15.16
CA GLU A 48 12.17 -18.95 16.52
C GLU A 48 12.21 -20.12 17.54
N ARG A 49 13.06 -20.02 18.52
CA ARG A 49 13.16 -21.01 19.64
C ARG A 49 13.32 -22.49 19.24
N VAL A 50 13.43 -22.82 17.94
CA VAL A 50 13.60 -24.21 17.46
C VAL A 50 15.07 -24.58 17.26
N LYS A 51 15.41 -25.84 17.54
CA LYS A 51 16.81 -26.34 17.50
C LYS A 51 17.10 -27.23 16.29
N TYR A 52 16.08 -27.69 15.54
CA TYR A 52 16.23 -28.58 14.41
C TYR A 52 16.47 -27.81 13.09
N LYS A 53 16.97 -28.54 12.08
CA LYS A 53 17.46 -27.97 10.80
C LYS A 53 16.41 -27.08 10.10
N TRP A 54 15.16 -27.53 9.99
CA TRP A 54 14.13 -26.79 9.25
C TRP A 54 13.80 -25.45 9.91
N GLY A 55 13.69 -25.43 11.25
CA GLY A 55 13.43 -24.19 11.97
C GLY A 55 14.57 -23.18 11.79
N ARG A 56 15.83 -23.63 11.81
CA ARG A 56 16.96 -22.71 11.52
C ARG A 56 16.89 -22.14 10.10
N ILE A 57 16.53 -22.96 9.09
CA ILE A 57 16.32 -22.48 7.72
C ILE A 57 15.19 -21.44 7.66
N THR A 58 14.10 -21.67 8.39
CA THR A 58 12.99 -20.71 8.46
C THR A 58 13.45 -19.40 9.08
N ASP A 59 14.16 -19.43 10.22
CA ASP A 59 14.70 -18.24 10.88
C ASP A 59 15.63 -17.43 9.98
N GLU A 60 16.57 -18.10 9.33
CA GLU A 60 17.53 -17.46 8.41
C GLU A 60 16.79 -16.73 7.26
N LYS A 61 15.80 -17.39 6.64
CA LYS A 61 15.03 -16.83 5.53
C LYS A 61 14.14 -15.68 5.97
N VAL A 62 13.48 -15.79 7.12
CA VAL A 62 12.62 -14.75 7.68
C VAL A 62 13.44 -13.50 8.03
N ASN A 63 14.58 -13.69 8.70
CA ASN A 63 15.48 -12.58 9.03
C ASN A 63 16.07 -11.93 7.76
N ALA A 64 16.43 -12.74 6.77
CA ALA A 64 16.84 -12.20 5.47
C ALA A 64 15.73 -11.39 4.79
N THR A 65 14.46 -11.78 4.93
CA THR A 65 13.33 -11.00 4.40
C THR A 65 13.18 -9.66 5.13
N ARG A 66 13.32 -9.62 6.47
CA ARG A 66 13.35 -8.34 7.22
C ARG A 66 14.43 -7.40 6.69
N GLU A 67 15.62 -7.91 6.46
CA GLU A 67 16.74 -7.13 5.90
C GLU A 67 16.46 -6.66 4.47
N LYS A 68 15.89 -7.52 3.61
CA LYS A 68 15.47 -7.14 2.25
C LYS A 68 14.44 -6.00 2.25
N VAL A 69 13.45 -6.03 3.14
CA VAL A 69 12.46 -4.94 3.27
C VAL A 69 13.14 -3.62 3.60
N LEU A 70 14.08 -3.60 4.55
CA LEU A 70 14.84 -2.39 4.90
C LEU A 70 15.72 -1.92 3.74
N ASN A 71 16.45 -2.84 3.11
CA ASN A 71 17.35 -2.52 1.99
C ASN A 71 16.59 -1.99 0.78
N TYR A 72 15.40 -2.53 0.50
CA TYR A 72 14.52 -2.09 -0.58
C TYR A 72 14.16 -0.60 -0.46
N LEU A 73 14.00 -0.10 0.75
CA LEU A 73 13.77 1.32 1.05
C LEU A 73 15.04 2.08 1.46
N LYS A 74 16.21 1.45 1.38
CA LYS A 74 17.51 2.02 1.79
C LYS A 74 17.52 2.54 3.24
N LEU A 75 16.79 1.86 4.13
CA LEU A 75 16.74 2.13 5.57
C LEU A 75 17.78 1.30 6.33
N LYS A 76 18.28 1.84 7.44
CA LYS A 76 19.38 1.20 8.20
C LYS A 76 18.82 0.34 9.34
N LYS A 77 19.24 -0.91 9.43
CA LYS A 77 18.90 -1.86 10.51
C LYS A 77 19.21 -1.33 11.92
N LYS A 78 20.22 -0.47 12.07
CA LYS A 78 20.52 0.15 13.37
C LYS A 78 19.43 1.10 13.85
N ASP A 79 18.69 1.72 12.92
CA ASP A 79 17.68 2.76 13.21
C ASP A 79 16.25 2.22 13.10
N TYR A 80 16.02 1.13 12.34
CA TYR A 80 14.72 0.55 12.04
C TYR A 80 14.65 -0.95 12.29
N PHE A 81 13.45 -1.43 12.53
CA PHE A 81 13.12 -2.86 12.50
C PHE A 81 11.84 -3.08 11.67
N VAL A 82 11.59 -4.34 11.30
CA VAL A 82 10.41 -4.77 10.53
C VAL A 82 9.63 -5.78 11.34
N SER A 83 8.33 -5.55 11.50
CA SER A 83 7.38 -6.53 12.02
C SER A 83 6.37 -6.90 10.95
N PHE A 84 5.97 -8.17 10.89
CA PHE A 84 4.98 -8.64 9.93
C PHE A 84 3.57 -8.59 10.52
N THR A 85 2.61 -8.34 9.66
CA THR A 85 1.19 -8.22 9.99
C THR A 85 0.36 -8.82 8.85
N SER A 86 -0.96 -8.93 9.00
CA SER A 86 -1.81 -9.42 7.90
C SER A 86 -1.92 -8.43 6.73
N ASN A 87 -1.83 -7.12 6.98
CA ASN A 87 -1.93 -6.07 5.96
C ASN A 87 -1.68 -4.68 6.57
N THR A 88 -1.65 -3.63 5.74
CA THR A 88 -1.52 -2.22 6.17
C THR A 88 -2.59 -1.80 7.17
N THR A 89 -3.85 -2.19 6.96
CA THR A 89 -4.96 -1.83 7.87
C THR A 89 -4.70 -2.35 9.28
N TYR A 90 -4.24 -3.60 9.38
CA TYR A 90 -3.87 -4.20 10.67
C TYR A 90 -2.69 -3.44 11.31
N GLY A 91 -1.64 -3.16 10.54
CA GLY A 91 -0.46 -2.41 11.03
C GLY A 91 -0.81 -1.02 11.54
N LEU A 92 -1.61 -0.26 10.79
CA LEU A 92 -2.07 1.07 11.21
C LEU A 92 -2.90 1.01 12.50
N ASN A 93 -3.84 0.07 12.61
CA ASN A 93 -4.64 -0.08 13.82
C ASN A 93 -3.79 -0.56 15.00
N LEU A 94 -2.84 -1.47 14.78
CA LEU A 94 -1.93 -1.94 15.82
C LEU A 94 -1.10 -0.78 16.41
N ILE A 95 -0.56 0.10 15.57
CA ILE A 95 0.16 1.30 16.01
C ILE A 95 -0.80 2.26 16.72
N LEU A 96 -1.86 2.68 16.05
CA LEU A 96 -2.73 3.75 16.56
C LEU A 96 -3.50 3.35 17.82
N SER A 97 -3.92 2.08 17.96
CA SER A 97 -4.61 1.61 19.17
C SER A 97 -3.69 1.60 20.40
N GLN A 98 -2.39 1.44 20.20
CA GLN A 98 -1.39 1.27 21.25
C GLN A 98 -0.48 2.51 21.46
N PHE A 99 -0.60 3.54 20.62
CA PHE A 99 0.21 4.74 20.73
C PHE A 99 -0.17 5.58 21.97
N ASP A 100 0.82 5.84 22.84
CA ASP A 100 0.68 6.69 24.03
C ASP A 100 0.81 8.17 23.68
N ALA A 101 -0.31 8.79 23.39
CA ALA A 101 -0.38 10.21 23.03
C ALA A 101 0.03 11.14 24.16
N LYS A 102 -0.13 10.72 25.45
CA LYS A 102 0.26 11.53 26.62
C LYS A 102 1.77 11.54 26.78
N LYS A 103 2.41 10.38 26.74
CA LYS A 103 3.88 10.24 26.77
C LYS A 103 4.52 10.98 25.59
N ALA A 104 3.94 10.88 24.41
CA ALA A 104 4.37 11.57 23.20
C ALA A 104 4.05 13.06 23.18
N LYS A 105 3.27 13.58 24.14
CA LYS A 105 2.82 14.98 24.25
C LYS A 105 2.09 15.50 23.02
N ILE A 106 1.36 14.61 22.32
CA ILE A 106 0.60 14.93 21.12
C ILE A 106 -0.70 15.65 21.47
N LYS A 107 -1.09 16.64 20.66
CA LYS A 107 -2.33 17.42 20.79
C LYS A 107 -3.30 17.24 19.64
N TYR A 108 -2.80 16.80 18.49
CA TYR A 108 -3.58 16.63 17.28
C TYR A 108 -3.28 15.27 16.62
N VAL A 109 -4.26 14.70 15.97
CA VAL A 109 -4.06 13.69 14.95
C VAL A 109 -4.44 14.28 13.59
N VAL A 110 -3.56 14.12 12.60
CA VAL A 110 -3.71 14.72 11.27
C VAL A 110 -3.74 13.63 10.22
N THR A 111 -4.65 13.75 9.27
CA THR A 111 -4.73 12.88 8.08
C THR A 111 -5.13 13.72 6.87
N SER A 112 -5.14 13.17 5.65
CA SER A 112 -5.61 13.93 4.48
C SER A 112 -7.01 13.51 4.03
N GLU A 113 -7.63 14.31 3.16
CA GLU A 113 -8.98 14.03 2.65
C GLU A 113 -9.04 12.83 1.69
N ILE A 114 -7.94 12.54 0.96
CA ILE A 114 -7.85 11.48 -0.07
C ILE A 114 -7.43 10.11 0.50
N GLU A 115 -7.47 9.94 1.80
CA GLU A 115 -7.01 8.71 2.43
C GLU A 115 -7.93 7.52 2.18
N HIS A 116 -7.32 6.35 2.00
CA HIS A 116 -8.03 5.08 2.10
C HIS A 116 -8.73 4.99 3.48
N ASN A 117 -9.83 4.23 3.57
CA ASN A 117 -10.55 4.05 4.83
C ASN A 117 -9.65 3.55 5.98
N SER A 118 -8.53 2.85 5.68
CA SER A 118 -7.62 2.35 6.72
C SER A 118 -7.02 3.49 7.56
N PRO A 119 -6.28 4.48 7.02
CA PRO A 119 -5.81 5.63 7.81
C PRO A 119 -6.96 6.57 8.20
N PHE A 120 -7.98 6.75 7.35
CA PHE A 120 -9.05 7.69 7.62
C PHE A 120 -9.87 7.30 8.86
N LEU A 121 -10.33 6.03 8.94
CA LEU A 121 -11.14 5.52 10.06
C LEU A 121 -10.30 5.30 11.31
N SER A 122 -9.07 4.80 11.18
CA SER A 122 -8.21 4.57 12.34
C SER A 122 -7.84 5.89 13.05
N THR A 123 -7.68 7.00 12.30
CA THR A 123 -7.48 8.33 12.90
C THR A 123 -8.74 8.88 13.59
N ILE A 124 -9.95 8.54 13.12
CA ILE A 124 -11.21 8.84 13.82
C ILE A 124 -11.27 8.07 15.14
N ALA A 125 -11.00 6.76 15.09
CA ALA A 125 -11.01 5.90 16.28
C ALA A 125 -9.96 6.36 17.31
N PHE A 126 -8.76 6.71 16.85
CA PHE A 126 -7.70 7.26 17.69
C PHE A 126 -8.12 8.57 18.37
N ALA A 127 -8.67 9.52 17.62
CA ALA A 127 -9.15 10.80 18.16
C ALA A 127 -10.25 10.60 19.22
N LYS A 128 -11.20 9.71 18.96
CA LYS A 128 -12.27 9.36 19.92
C LYS A 128 -11.71 8.75 21.20
N ARG A 129 -10.76 7.79 21.09
CA ARG A 129 -10.14 7.13 22.25
C ARG A 129 -9.32 8.07 23.10
N THR A 130 -8.57 8.99 22.48
CA THR A 130 -7.62 9.88 23.17
C THR A 130 -8.21 11.24 23.54
N GLY A 131 -9.36 11.63 23.00
CA GLY A 131 -9.94 12.96 23.16
C GLY A 131 -9.18 14.06 22.39
N LEU A 132 -8.23 13.70 21.52
CA LEU A 132 -7.44 14.64 20.75
C LEU A 132 -8.25 15.24 19.58
N LYS A 133 -7.87 16.46 19.19
CA LYS A 133 -8.45 17.11 18.01
C LYS A 133 -7.94 16.41 16.74
N ARG A 134 -8.86 16.00 15.88
CA ARG A 134 -8.55 15.48 14.54
C ARG A 134 -8.61 16.59 13.51
N LYS A 135 -7.59 16.70 12.64
CA LYS A 135 -7.55 17.59 11.49
C LYS A 135 -7.40 16.80 10.20
N VAL A 136 -8.21 17.15 9.20
CA VAL A 136 -8.10 16.62 7.83
C VAL A 136 -7.51 17.74 6.97
N VAL A 137 -6.38 17.46 6.31
CA VAL A 137 -5.69 18.41 5.43
C VAL A 137 -6.02 18.12 3.97
N LYS A 138 -5.99 19.16 3.14
CA LYS A 138 -6.20 19.03 1.69
C LYS A 138 -4.99 18.39 1.03
N ARG A 139 -5.24 17.59 -0.01
CA ARG A 139 -4.23 17.09 -0.95
C ARG A 139 -4.27 17.95 -2.21
N ASN A 140 -3.16 18.57 -2.57
CA ASN A 140 -3.06 19.37 -3.78
C ASN A 140 -3.10 18.49 -5.05
N SER A 141 -3.40 19.08 -6.22
CA SER A 141 -3.41 18.37 -7.50
C SER A 141 -2.07 17.71 -7.85
N ASP A 142 -0.96 18.31 -7.43
CA ASP A 142 0.39 17.72 -7.58
C ASP A 142 0.71 16.61 -6.56
N GLY A 143 -0.23 16.27 -5.68
CA GLY A 143 -0.08 15.26 -4.63
C GLY A 143 0.59 15.75 -3.35
N SER A 144 1.02 17.01 -3.24
CA SER A 144 1.60 17.56 -2.01
C SER A 144 0.56 17.92 -0.96
N VAL A 145 1.00 18.11 0.29
CA VAL A 145 0.21 18.74 1.36
C VAL A 145 0.86 20.05 1.78
N ASN A 146 0.04 21.04 2.15
CA ASN A 146 0.55 22.29 2.66
C ASN A 146 1.04 22.11 4.10
N LEU A 147 2.33 22.31 4.35
CA LEU A 147 2.95 22.16 5.67
C LEU A 147 2.31 23.07 6.74
N LYS A 148 1.84 24.26 6.35
CA LYS A 148 1.18 25.21 7.27
C LYS A 148 -0.13 24.67 7.85
N ASP A 149 -0.74 23.68 7.19
CA ASP A 149 -1.97 23.06 7.64
C ASP A 149 -1.74 22.00 8.73
N ILE A 150 -0.50 21.57 8.95
CA ILE A 150 -0.12 20.59 9.97
C ILE A 150 0.22 21.31 11.27
N PRO A 151 -0.60 21.15 12.35
CA PRO A 151 -0.30 21.75 13.64
C PRO A 151 0.95 21.18 14.30
N LYS A 152 1.57 21.93 15.20
CA LYS A 152 2.63 21.41 16.08
C LYS A 152 2.09 20.32 17.01
N ASN A 153 2.96 19.44 17.49
CA ASN A 153 2.61 18.32 18.37
C ASN A 153 1.52 17.42 17.76
N SER A 154 1.68 17.04 16.50
CA SER A 154 0.74 16.19 15.77
C SER A 154 1.27 14.77 15.60
N LEU A 155 0.37 13.79 15.69
CA LEU A 155 0.55 12.49 15.05
C LEU A 155 -0.05 12.59 13.65
N VAL A 156 0.78 12.50 12.62
CA VAL A 156 0.39 12.60 11.21
C VAL A 156 0.28 11.21 10.62
N VAL A 157 -0.83 10.90 9.95
CA VAL A 157 -1.06 9.61 9.29
C VAL A 157 -1.50 9.87 7.85
N LEU A 158 -0.63 9.58 6.89
CA LEU A 158 -0.86 9.89 5.47
C LEU A 158 -0.54 8.69 4.58
N ASN A 159 -1.31 8.52 3.50
CA ASN A 159 -0.87 7.65 2.42
C ASN A 159 0.26 8.34 1.62
N CYS A 160 1.20 7.56 1.14
CA CYS A 160 2.25 8.08 0.28
C CYS A 160 1.97 7.89 -1.21
N ALA A 161 0.96 7.07 -1.56
CA ALA A 161 0.43 6.95 -2.91
C ALA A 161 -1.08 6.66 -2.83
N SER A 162 -1.86 7.36 -3.62
CA SER A 162 -3.32 7.23 -3.66
C SER A 162 -3.74 5.95 -4.39
N ASN A 163 -4.77 5.27 -3.88
CA ASN A 163 -5.34 4.10 -4.53
C ASN A 163 -6.47 4.44 -5.52
N ILE A 164 -6.70 5.72 -5.77
CA ILE A 164 -7.67 6.22 -6.76
C ILE A 164 -6.96 6.52 -8.08
N ASP A 165 -5.90 7.31 -8.01
CA ASP A 165 -5.24 7.92 -9.17
C ASP A 165 -3.71 7.77 -9.15
N GLY A 166 -3.18 7.02 -8.19
CA GLY A 166 -1.74 6.78 -8.06
C GLY A 166 -0.91 7.99 -7.64
N ARG A 167 -1.53 9.19 -7.43
CA ARG A 167 -0.81 10.38 -6.98
C ARG A 167 0.06 10.10 -5.76
N VAL A 168 1.34 10.38 -5.88
CA VAL A 168 2.29 10.25 -4.78
C VAL A 168 2.34 11.50 -3.92
N LEU A 169 2.69 11.37 -2.64
CA LEU A 169 2.96 12.49 -1.75
C LEU A 169 4.32 13.12 -2.10
N LYS A 170 4.33 14.01 -3.10
CA LYS A 170 5.58 14.57 -3.69
C LYS A 170 6.51 15.23 -2.66
N ASN A 171 5.95 15.85 -1.64
CA ASN A 171 6.72 16.50 -0.56
C ASN A 171 6.82 15.67 0.72
N LEU A 172 6.80 14.33 0.63
CA LEU A 172 6.85 13.44 1.79
C LEU A 172 8.02 13.76 2.74
N LYS A 173 9.24 13.92 2.20
CA LYS A 173 10.44 14.15 3.01
C LYS A 173 10.40 15.50 3.72
N GLU A 174 9.83 16.51 3.10
CA GLU A 174 9.59 17.83 3.70
C GLU A 174 8.53 17.75 4.82
N VAL A 175 7.46 16.97 4.61
CA VAL A 175 6.44 16.70 5.63
C VAL A 175 7.08 16.03 6.85
N VAL A 176 7.86 14.96 6.65
CA VAL A 176 8.57 14.26 7.74
C VAL A 176 9.44 15.25 8.55
N LYS A 177 10.30 16.00 7.88
CA LYS A 177 11.17 17.00 8.53
C LYS A 177 10.38 18.07 9.27
N PHE A 178 9.31 18.55 8.65
CA PHE A 178 8.44 19.56 9.26
C PHE A 178 7.76 19.02 10.54
N VAL A 179 7.20 17.82 10.48
CA VAL A 179 6.53 17.17 11.60
C VAL A 179 7.49 16.97 12.76
N HIS A 180 8.68 16.41 12.52
CA HIS A 180 9.71 16.21 13.56
C HIS A 180 10.18 17.55 14.17
N LYS A 181 10.45 18.56 13.33
CA LYS A 181 10.82 19.91 13.80
C LYS A 181 9.76 20.55 14.71
N ASN A 182 8.49 20.14 14.56
CA ASN A 182 7.38 20.66 15.34
C ASN A 182 6.89 19.68 16.42
N ASN A 183 7.79 18.84 16.95
CA ASN A 183 7.54 17.85 18.02
C ASN A 183 6.37 16.91 17.70
N GLY A 184 6.26 16.47 16.47
CA GLY A 184 5.26 15.53 16.01
C GLY A 184 5.88 14.20 15.57
N TYR A 185 5.01 13.26 15.22
CA TYR A 185 5.36 11.93 14.70
C TYR A 185 4.56 11.66 13.44
N ILE A 186 5.08 10.79 12.57
CA ILE A 186 4.44 10.48 11.29
C ILE A 186 4.44 8.97 10.99
N VAL A 187 3.24 8.47 10.68
CA VAL A 187 2.99 7.09 10.23
C VAL A 187 2.53 7.14 8.79
N ILE A 188 3.18 6.38 7.92
CA ILE A 188 2.91 6.34 6.48
C ILE A 188 2.15 5.07 6.11
N ASP A 189 1.03 5.25 5.41
CA ASP A 189 0.38 4.18 4.65
C ASP A 189 1.08 4.05 3.29
N ALA A 190 1.87 2.99 3.13
CA ALA A 190 2.61 2.68 1.91
C ALA A 190 1.96 1.55 1.09
N ALA A 191 0.66 1.25 1.32
CA ALA A 191 -0.01 0.11 0.68
C ALA A 191 0.09 0.12 -0.84
N GLN A 192 0.02 1.29 -1.47
CA GLN A 192 0.10 1.43 -2.94
C GLN A 192 1.53 1.73 -3.43
N ALA A 193 2.42 2.24 -2.57
CA ALA A 193 3.71 2.74 -3.03
C ALA A 193 4.77 1.65 -3.21
N MET A 194 4.70 0.55 -2.45
CA MET A 194 5.78 -0.43 -2.40
C MET A 194 6.13 -1.07 -3.75
N ALA A 195 5.14 -1.27 -4.64
CA ALA A 195 5.37 -1.91 -5.94
C ALA A 195 5.92 -0.95 -7.01
N HIS A 196 5.31 0.23 -7.16
CA HIS A 196 5.54 1.11 -8.31
C HIS A 196 6.13 2.47 -7.96
N SER A 197 6.02 2.89 -6.69
CA SER A 197 6.44 4.22 -6.24
C SER A 197 7.35 4.16 -5.00
N SER A 198 8.05 3.05 -4.77
CA SER A 198 8.93 2.84 -3.60
C SER A 198 10.05 3.87 -3.49
N PHE A 199 10.43 4.50 -4.61
CA PHE A 199 11.46 5.55 -4.65
C PHE A 199 11.15 6.75 -3.74
N ILE A 200 9.87 7.06 -3.48
CA ILE A 200 9.51 8.17 -2.58
C ILE A 200 9.77 7.83 -1.11
N LEU A 201 9.78 6.52 -0.78
CA LEU A 201 10.05 5.99 0.56
C LEU A 201 11.54 5.78 0.82
N GLU A 202 12.39 5.80 -0.21
CA GLU A 202 13.83 5.59 -0.04
C GLU A 202 14.43 6.62 0.93
N LYS A 203 15.06 6.13 2.00
CA LYS A 203 15.63 6.97 3.07
C LYS A 203 14.60 7.92 3.69
N CYS A 204 13.32 7.56 3.67
CA CYS A 204 12.28 8.30 4.35
C CYS A 204 12.41 8.07 5.86
N GLU A 205 12.59 9.13 6.63
CA GLU A 205 12.78 9.08 8.08
C GLU A 205 11.45 9.12 8.85
N ALA A 206 10.37 8.58 8.26
CA ALA A 206 9.09 8.42 8.95
C ALA A 206 9.24 7.52 10.19
N ASP A 207 8.44 7.76 11.22
CA ASP A 207 8.49 7.02 12.47
C ASP A 207 7.96 5.59 12.30
N ALA A 208 6.95 5.41 11.45
CA ALA A 208 6.51 4.09 10.99
C ALA A 208 6.01 4.13 9.54
N ILE A 209 6.19 3.03 8.82
CA ILE A 209 5.69 2.80 7.47
C ILE A 209 4.94 1.46 7.47
N CYS A 210 3.65 1.49 7.16
CA CYS A 210 2.81 0.29 7.05
C CYS A 210 2.61 -0.07 5.58
N PHE A 211 2.78 -1.33 5.22
CA PHE A 211 2.62 -1.79 3.85
C PHE A 211 1.80 -3.08 3.72
N SER A 212 1.31 -3.35 2.51
CA SER A 212 0.58 -4.56 2.13
C SER A 212 1.31 -5.32 1.04
N ALA A 213 1.86 -6.47 1.38
CA ALA A 213 2.65 -7.29 0.48
C ALA A 213 1.84 -7.84 -0.71
N HIS A 214 0.54 -8.11 -0.51
CA HIS A 214 -0.36 -8.56 -1.58
C HIS A 214 -0.56 -7.55 -2.72
N LYS A 215 -0.08 -6.31 -2.57
CA LYS A 215 -0.07 -5.28 -3.62
C LYS A 215 1.31 -5.09 -4.26
N MET A 216 2.33 -5.82 -3.79
CA MET A 216 3.69 -5.78 -4.32
C MET A 216 4.17 -7.16 -4.78
N TYR A 217 3.29 -7.91 -5.46
CA TYR A 217 3.56 -9.22 -6.06
C TYR A 217 3.87 -10.34 -5.06
N ALA A 218 3.59 -10.14 -3.77
CA ALA A 218 3.80 -11.11 -2.70
C ALA A 218 2.48 -11.71 -2.19
N PRO A 219 2.50 -12.76 -1.36
CA PRO A 219 1.31 -13.32 -0.72
C PRO A 219 0.56 -12.32 0.17
N SER A 220 -0.60 -12.74 0.69
CA SER A 220 -1.44 -11.93 1.58
C SER A 220 -0.77 -11.76 2.93
N LEU A 221 0.05 -10.74 3.02
CA LEU A 221 0.84 -10.34 4.17
C LEU A 221 0.93 -8.82 4.19
N GLY A 222 1.28 -8.24 5.31
CA GLY A 222 1.69 -6.86 5.46
C GLY A 222 2.87 -6.72 6.41
N GLY A 223 3.28 -5.49 6.66
CA GLY A 223 4.32 -5.21 7.62
C GLY A 223 4.32 -3.78 8.11
N ILE A 224 5.02 -3.61 9.21
CA ILE A 224 5.36 -2.33 9.81
C ILE A 224 6.88 -2.21 9.78
N ILE A 225 7.38 -1.16 9.17
CA ILE A 225 8.77 -0.72 9.31
C ILE A 225 8.73 0.42 10.32
N MET A 226 9.42 0.27 11.46
CA MET A 226 9.33 1.21 12.56
C MET A 226 10.71 1.67 13.03
N ARG A 227 10.83 2.95 13.36
CA ARG A 227 12.02 3.49 14.01
C ARG A 227 12.13 2.95 15.43
N LYS A 228 13.34 2.58 15.83
CA LYS A 228 13.61 2.02 17.18
C LYS A 228 13.32 3.05 18.29
N ASP A 229 13.52 4.33 18.03
CA ASP A 229 13.23 5.41 18.99
C ASP A 229 11.74 5.82 19.07
N PHE A 230 10.94 5.39 18.11
CA PHE A 230 9.48 5.54 18.15
C PHE A 230 8.79 4.41 18.92
N GLU A 231 9.37 3.20 18.91
CA GLU A 231 8.81 2.01 19.55
C GLU A 231 8.45 2.21 21.03
N PRO A 232 9.23 2.93 21.88
CA PRO A 232 8.88 3.13 23.28
C PRO A 232 7.58 3.92 23.51
N LEU A 233 7.04 4.56 22.48
CA LEU A 233 5.74 5.25 22.54
C LEU A 233 4.56 4.32 22.25
N ILE A 234 4.82 3.06 21.93
CA ILE A 234 3.79 2.04 21.68
C ILE A 234 3.65 1.18 22.93
N GLU A 235 2.51 1.28 23.57
CA GLU A 235 2.16 0.50 24.76
C GLU A 235 1.52 -0.82 24.33
N THR A 236 2.25 -1.94 24.47
CA THR A 236 1.80 -3.24 23.96
C THR A 236 0.56 -3.71 24.74
N SER A 237 -0.58 -3.79 24.05
CA SER A 237 -1.85 -4.27 24.57
C SER A 237 -2.44 -5.44 23.80
N PHE A 238 -1.92 -5.73 22.61
CA PHE A 238 -2.26 -6.93 21.85
C PHE A 238 -1.20 -8.00 22.11
N ILE A 239 -1.51 -8.92 23.02
CA ILE A 239 -0.55 -9.85 23.63
C ILE A 239 -0.98 -11.28 23.35
N GLY A 240 0.00 -12.18 23.13
CA GLY A 240 -0.28 -13.59 22.88
C GLY A 240 0.98 -14.46 22.81
N GLY A 241 0.80 -15.68 22.32
CA GLY A 241 1.90 -16.64 22.14
C GLY A 241 3.05 -16.05 21.33
N GLY A 242 4.27 -16.48 21.61
CA GLY A 242 5.49 -16.01 20.92
C GLY A 242 6.09 -14.73 21.50
N MET A 243 5.37 -13.97 22.32
CA MET A 243 5.78 -12.63 22.78
C MET A 243 6.39 -12.60 24.18
N VAL A 244 6.30 -13.67 24.93
CA VAL A 244 6.69 -13.70 26.35
C VAL A 244 7.93 -14.54 26.57
N ASP A 245 8.77 -14.12 27.51
CA ASP A 245 9.90 -14.88 28.03
C ASP A 245 9.51 -15.64 29.29
N ASP A 246 8.55 -15.11 30.06
CA ASP A 246 8.03 -15.75 31.26
C ASP A 246 6.58 -15.32 31.53
N VAL A 247 5.80 -16.18 32.20
CA VAL A 247 4.42 -15.93 32.60
C VAL A 247 4.07 -16.74 33.84
N ASP A 248 3.43 -16.11 34.81
CA ASP A 248 2.80 -16.75 35.97
C ASP A 248 1.28 -16.51 36.00
N LEU A 249 0.62 -16.78 37.12
CA LEU A 249 -0.83 -16.64 37.23
C LEU A 249 -1.32 -15.18 37.11
N GLU A 250 -0.51 -14.20 37.44
CA GLU A 250 -0.92 -12.80 37.57
C GLU A 250 -0.07 -11.85 36.70
N THR A 251 1.17 -12.26 36.33
CA THR A 251 2.12 -11.40 35.62
C THR A 251 2.77 -12.10 34.44
N TYR A 252 3.33 -11.31 33.54
CA TYR A 252 4.10 -11.79 32.39
C TYR A 252 5.28 -10.87 32.10
N LEU A 253 6.34 -11.45 31.53
CA LEU A 253 7.48 -10.74 30.99
C LEU A 253 7.50 -10.84 29.46
N LEU A 254 7.33 -9.72 28.77
CA LEU A 254 7.42 -9.68 27.30
C LEU A 254 8.89 -9.83 26.87
N SER A 255 9.13 -10.52 25.76
CA SER A 255 10.44 -10.65 25.09
C SER A 255 10.97 -9.34 24.49
N LYS A 256 10.74 -8.21 25.15
CA LYS A 256 10.98 -6.85 24.64
C LYS A 256 12.38 -6.31 24.94
N ASP A 257 13.12 -6.98 25.82
CA ASP A 257 14.38 -6.43 26.33
C ASP A 257 15.58 -6.71 25.42
N ASN A 258 15.38 -7.47 24.33
CA ASN A 258 16.40 -7.66 23.31
C ASN A 258 16.22 -6.61 22.18
N PRO A 259 17.10 -5.60 22.05
CA PRO A 259 16.99 -4.56 21.01
C PRO A 259 17.05 -5.10 19.59
N ASP A 260 17.51 -6.33 19.39
CA ASP A 260 17.52 -7.00 18.10
C ASP A 260 16.20 -7.70 17.78
N HIS A 261 15.30 -7.87 18.76
CA HIS A 261 14.02 -8.57 18.63
C HIS A 261 12.80 -7.68 18.93
N LEU A 262 12.90 -6.37 18.75
CA LEU A 262 11.77 -5.43 18.96
C LEU A 262 10.51 -5.77 18.15
N TYR A 263 10.67 -6.48 17.05
CA TYR A 263 9.55 -6.94 16.21
C TYR A 263 8.59 -7.90 16.95
N THR A 264 9.08 -8.68 17.92
CA THR A 264 8.25 -9.63 18.68
C THR A 264 7.09 -8.96 19.42
N LYS A 265 7.25 -7.68 19.76
CA LYS A 265 6.22 -6.85 20.38
C LYS A 265 4.96 -6.67 19.52
N PHE A 266 5.07 -6.90 18.22
CA PHE A 266 4.02 -6.69 17.23
C PHE A 266 3.60 -7.98 16.52
N GLU A 267 4.24 -9.11 16.81
CA GLU A 267 4.04 -10.41 16.15
C GLU A 267 3.46 -11.45 17.12
N ALA A 268 2.28 -11.16 17.66
CA ALA A 268 1.56 -12.12 18.51
C ALA A 268 1.08 -13.35 17.72
N GLY A 269 1.31 -14.53 18.26
CA GLY A 269 0.85 -15.79 17.68
C GLY A 269 1.80 -16.37 16.63
N LEU A 270 1.34 -17.45 15.98
CA LEU A 270 2.09 -18.09 14.91
C LEU A 270 2.14 -17.18 13.70
N GLN A 271 3.36 -16.94 13.19
CA GLN A 271 3.55 -16.11 12.01
C GLN A 271 3.36 -16.91 10.71
N ALA A 272 3.04 -16.21 9.63
CA ALA A 272 2.89 -16.75 8.27
C ALA A 272 4.27 -16.96 7.62
N TRP A 273 5.05 -17.93 8.12
CA TRP A 273 6.46 -18.12 7.78
C TRP A 273 6.71 -18.25 6.27
N GLY A 274 5.88 -19.06 5.59
CA GLY A 274 5.98 -19.25 4.14
C GLY A 274 5.75 -17.96 3.36
N GLU A 275 4.72 -17.21 3.75
CA GLU A 275 4.35 -15.93 3.14
C GLU A 275 5.43 -14.87 3.36
N ILE A 276 6.05 -14.84 4.55
CA ILE A 276 7.18 -13.95 4.85
C ILE A 276 8.37 -14.27 3.96
N ILE A 277 8.71 -15.55 3.81
CA ILE A 277 9.81 -15.99 2.95
C ILE A 277 9.51 -15.65 1.48
N ALA A 278 8.28 -15.85 1.04
CA ALA A 278 7.85 -15.53 -0.32
C ALA A 278 7.80 -14.01 -0.60
N LEU A 279 7.55 -13.16 0.41
CA LEU A 279 7.76 -11.71 0.31
C LEU A 279 9.22 -11.38 -0.03
N GLY A 280 10.17 -12.07 0.60
CA GLY A 280 11.60 -11.91 0.27
C GLY A 280 11.90 -12.22 -1.21
N SER A 281 11.24 -13.24 -1.77
CA SER A 281 11.34 -13.58 -3.20
C SER A 281 10.69 -12.51 -4.10
N ALA A 282 9.56 -11.93 -3.67
CA ALA A 282 8.91 -10.86 -4.42
C ALA A 282 9.78 -9.60 -4.50
N ILE A 283 10.46 -9.24 -3.41
CA ILE A 283 11.41 -8.12 -3.39
C ILE A 283 12.58 -8.40 -4.36
N ASP A 284 13.17 -9.59 -4.30
CA ASP A 284 14.25 -9.98 -5.22
C ASP A 284 13.80 -9.91 -6.68
N TRP A 285 12.56 -10.31 -6.96
CA TRP A 285 11.99 -10.24 -8.30
C TRP A 285 11.79 -8.79 -8.78
N LEU A 286 11.22 -7.91 -7.93
CA LEU A 286 11.03 -6.48 -8.23
C LEU A 286 12.36 -5.76 -8.51
N GLU A 287 13.41 -6.06 -7.74
CA GLU A 287 14.74 -5.47 -7.91
C GLU A 287 15.42 -5.94 -9.20
N LYS A 288 15.16 -7.19 -9.61
CA LYS A 288 15.74 -7.80 -10.83
C LYS A 288 14.95 -7.50 -12.10
N LEU A 289 13.82 -6.82 -12.02
CA LEU A 289 13.02 -6.47 -13.20
C LEU A 289 13.86 -5.68 -14.22
N PRO A 290 13.85 -6.11 -15.50
CA PRO A 290 14.54 -5.40 -16.58
C PRO A 290 14.04 -3.95 -16.68
N LYS A 291 14.94 -3.02 -17.00
CA LYS A 291 14.54 -1.63 -17.27
C LYS A 291 13.51 -1.53 -18.42
N SER A 292 13.60 -2.42 -19.40
CA SER A 292 12.60 -2.53 -20.49
C SER A 292 11.20 -2.82 -19.99
N THR A 293 11.05 -3.71 -18.97
CA THR A 293 9.74 -4.04 -18.39
C THR A 293 9.14 -2.82 -17.66
N LYS A 294 9.96 -2.08 -16.91
CA LYS A 294 9.52 -0.84 -16.25
C LYS A 294 9.10 0.21 -17.28
N LYS A 295 9.91 0.36 -18.35
CA LYS A 295 9.60 1.27 -19.45
C LYS A 295 8.30 0.90 -20.18
N THR A 296 8.05 -0.39 -20.42
CA THR A 296 6.79 -0.86 -21.02
C THR A 296 5.58 -0.48 -20.16
N LEU A 297 5.68 -0.60 -18.83
CA LEU A 297 4.62 -0.16 -17.93
C LEU A 297 4.36 1.35 -18.07
N GLU A 298 5.40 2.17 -18.03
CA GLU A 298 5.31 3.63 -18.19
C GLU A 298 4.71 4.03 -19.56
N GLU A 299 5.10 3.34 -20.62
CA GLU A 299 4.54 3.55 -21.97
C GLU A 299 3.05 3.13 -22.04
N ASN A 300 2.67 2.07 -21.39
CA ASN A 300 1.27 1.62 -21.29
C ASN A 300 0.41 2.63 -20.52
N GLU A 301 0.91 3.12 -19.40
CA GLU A 301 0.26 4.16 -18.58
C GLU A 301 0.05 5.45 -19.41
N GLN A 302 1.09 5.90 -20.11
CA GLN A 302 1.01 7.08 -20.98
C GLN A 302 -0.04 6.91 -22.08
N ARG A 303 -0.05 5.78 -22.78
CA ARG A 303 -1.02 5.49 -23.86
C ARG A 303 -2.48 5.54 -23.37
N VAL A 304 -2.74 5.02 -22.18
CA VAL A 304 -4.08 5.07 -21.60
C VAL A 304 -4.42 6.51 -21.20
N PHE A 305 -3.50 7.24 -20.61
CA PHE A 305 -3.71 8.64 -20.25
C PHE A 305 -4.00 9.51 -21.48
N ASP A 306 -3.20 9.38 -22.58
CA ASP A 306 -3.40 10.08 -23.84
C ASP A 306 -4.77 9.79 -24.46
N PHE A 307 -5.28 8.56 -24.31
CA PHE A 307 -6.63 8.21 -24.76
C PHE A 307 -7.69 9.03 -24.01
N PHE A 308 -7.55 9.15 -22.68
CA PHE A 308 -8.49 9.95 -21.90
C PHE A 308 -8.37 11.46 -22.20
N GLU A 309 -7.18 11.98 -22.45
CA GLU A 309 -7.01 13.37 -22.90
C GLU A 309 -7.68 13.63 -24.26
N LYS A 310 -7.58 12.66 -25.15
CA LYS A 310 -8.13 12.78 -26.50
C LYS A 310 -9.65 12.69 -26.56
N TYR A 311 -10.25 11.78 -25.77
CA TYR A 311 -11.68 11.45 -25.87
C TYR A 311 -12.50 11.95 -24.68
N GLY A 312 -11.91 12.59 -23.71
CA GLY A 312 -12.57 13.02 -22.48
C GLY A 312 -11.93 14.22 -21.81
N SER A 313 -11.85 14.16 -20.49
CA SER A 313 -11.15 15.12 -19.64
C SER A 313 -10.30 14.42 -18.60
N THR A 314 -9.24 15.09 -18.14
CA THR A 314 -8.31 14.61 -17.12
C THR A 314 -8.27 15.58 -15.94
N GLY A 315 -7.94 15.04 -14.75
CA GLY A 315 -7.92 15.79 -13.50
C GLY A 315 -9.30 15.88 -12.83
N GLU A 316 -9.29 16.22 -11.56
CA GLU A 316 -10.52 16.44 -10.79
C GLU A 316 -11.15 17.76 -11.21
N VAL A 317 -12.22 17.67 -11.96
CA VAL A 317 -12.97 18.87 -12.38
C VAL A 317 -13.87 19.26 -11.22
N ASP A 318 -13.54 20.35 -10.54
CA ASP A 318 -14.39 21.00 -9.53
C ASP A 318 -15.53 21.76 -10.26
N LYS A 319 -16.42 20.98 -10.88
CA LYS A 319 -17.59 21.52 -11.60
C LYS A 319 -18.85 21.28 -10.78
N ASP A 320 -19.69 22.29 -10.73
CA ASP A 320 -21.01 22.18 -10.14
C ASP A 320 -21.76 20.94 -10.70
N ILE A 321 -22.48 20.24 -9.80
CA ILE A 321 -23.19 18.98 -10.10
C ILE A 321 -24.17 19.14 -11.28
N GLU A 322 -24.73 20.34 -11.50
CA GLU A 322 -25.65 20.66 -12.61
C GLU A 322 -24.93 20.65 -13.97
N GLU A 323 -23.67 21.09 -14.04
CA GLU A 323 -22.91 21.12 -15.30
C GLU A 323 -22.49 19.70 -15.72
N ARG A 324 -22.25 18.79 -14.77
CA ARG A 324 -21.95 17.37 -15.05
C ARG A 324 -23.14 16.63 -15.69
N ARG A 325 -24.38 16.97 -15.32
CA ARG A 325 -25.61 16.34 -15.83
C ARG A 325 -25.98 16.73 -17.27
N SER A 326 -25.38 17.81 -17.78
CA SER A 326 -25.68 18.31 -19.12
C SER A 326 -24.91 17.65 -20.28
N HIS A 327 -23.92 16.81 -20.01
CA HIS A 327 -23.03 16.21 -21.01
C HIS A 327 -23.06 14.67 -20.96
N LYS A 328 -24.12 14.06 -21.52
CA LYS A 328 -24.17 12.59 -21.70
C LYS A 328 -23.01 12.11 -22.59
N GLY A 329 -22.34 11.04 -22.16
CA GLY A 329 -21.29 10.38 -22.93
C GLY A 329 -19.89 11.00 -22.79
N LYS A 330 -19.66 11.98 -21.91
CA LYS A 330 -18.34 12.52 -21.68
C LYS A 330 -17.55 11.63 -20.70
N LEU A 331 -16.35 11.28 -21.11
CA LEU A 331 -15.41 10.46 -20.35
C LEU A 331 -14.58 11.34 -19.40
N HIS A 332 -14.48 10.96 -18.13
CA HIS A 332 -13.75 11.73 -17.10
C HIS A 332 -12.74 10.85 -16.36
N LEU A 333 -11.45 11.14 -16.52
CA LEU A 333 -10.36 10.55 -15.77
C LEU A 333 -9.99 11.45 -14.59
N LEU A 334 -9.86 10.90 -13.39
CA LEU A 334 -9.50 11.67 -12.18
C LEU A 334 -8.00 12.01 -12.12
N ASN A 335 -7.18 11.32 -12.87
CA ASN A 335 -5.73 11.50 -12.87
C ASN A 335 -5.31 12.84 -13.50
N TYR A 336 -4.27 13.47 -12.93
CA TYR A 336 -3.60 14.66 -13.46
C TYR A 336 -2.34 14.32 -14.27
N GLU A 337 -1.83 13.11 -14.09
CA GLU A 337 -0.64 12.59 -14.77
C GLU A 337 -0.76 11.07 -14.93
N PRO A 338 -0.06 10.44 -15.89
CA PRO A 338 -0.03 9.00 -16.04
C PRO A 338 0.41 8.30 -14.77
N SER A 339 -0.22 7.19 -14.41
CA SER A 339 0.20 6.36 -13.29
C SER A 339 -0.29 4.92 -13.44
N SER A 340 0.25 4.02 -12.62
CA SER A 340 -0.19 2.62 -12.58
C SER A 340 -1.61 2.42 -12.05
N THR A 341 -2.27 3.49 -11.58
CA THR A 341 -3.65 3.45 -11.09
C THR A 341 -4.42 4.62 -11.68
N MET A 342 -5.47 4.34 -12.45
CA MET A 342 -6.31 5.34 -13.11
C MET A 342 -7.76 5.06 -12.82
N SER A 343 -8.51 6.08 -12.37
CA SER A 343 -9.94 5.95 -12.08
C SER A 343 -10.75 6.92 -12.92
N PHE A 344 -11.84 6.42 -13.50
CA PHE A 344 -12.68 7.20 -14.41
C PHE A 344 -14.15 6.87 -14.26
N TYR A 345 -14.99 7.73 -14.83
CA TYR A 345 -16.42 7.50 -15.03
C TYR A 345 -16.85 8.08 -16.38
N VAL A 346 -18.05 7.70 -16.83
CA VAL A 346 -18.67 8.22 -18.05
C VAL A 346 -20.03 8.82 -17.70
N ASP A 347 -20.28 10.04 -18.08
CA ASP A 347 -21.56 10.72 -17.80
C ASP A 347 -22.74 9.93 -18.36
N GLY A 348 -23.71 9.64 -17.49
CA GLY A 348 -24.93 8.92 -17.85
C GLY A 348 -24.77 7.40 -18.00
N LEU A 349 -23.58 6.83 -17.78
CA LEU A 349 -23.36 5.40 -17.69
C LEU A 349 -23.11 4.95 -16.25
N ASP A 350 -23.73 3.84 -15.87
CA ASP A 350 -23.43 3.19 -14.58
C ASP A 350 -22.07 2.51 -14.65
N SER A 351 -21.16 2.86 -13.72
CA SER A 351 -19.80 2.33 -13.68
C SER A 351 -19.74 0.83 -13.37
N HIS A 352 -20.74 0.26 -12.69
CA HIS A 352 -20.80 -1.17 -12.44
C HIS A 352 -21.16 -1.92 -13.73
N LEU A 353 -22.14 -1.42 -14.50
CA LEU A 353 -22.48 -1.98 -15.82
C LEU A 353 -21.32 -1.84 -16.81
N LEU A 354 -20.59 -0.72 -16.76
CA LEU A 354 -19.37 -0.55 -17.57
C LEU A 354 -18.29 -1.57 -17.19
N GLY A 355 -18.11 -1.82 -15.88
CA GLY A 355 -17.19 -2.86 -15.39
C GLY A 355 -17.59 -4.27 -15.83
N GLU A 356 -18.89 -4.59 -15.85
CA GLU A 356 -19.41 -5.87 -16.39
C GLU A 356 -19.16 -6.00 -17.90
N ALA A 357 -19.38 -4.94 -18.67
CA ALA A 357 -19.10 -4.91 -20.10
C ALA A 357 -17.61 -5.16 -20.39
N LEU A 358 -16.70 -4.54 -19.62
CA LEU A 358 -15.26 -4.80 -19.70
C LEU A 358 -14.94 -6.27 -19.35
N ALA A 359 -15.55 -6.81 -18.29
CA ALA A 359 -15.33 -8.19 -17.86
C ALA A 359 -15.76 -9.21 -18.92
N ASN A 360 -16.86 -8.96 -19.65
CA ASN A 360 -17.33 -9.77 -20.76
C ASN A 360 -16.30 -9.83 -21.92
N GLU A 361 -15.46 -8.80 -22.06
CA GLU A 361 -14.35 -8.76 -23.01
C GLU A 361 -13.03 -9.33 -22.45
N GLY A 362 -13.07 -9.92 -21.24
CA GLY A 362 -11.89 -10.47 -20.54
C GLY A 362 -11.04 -9.42 -19.83
N ILE A 363 -11.54 -8.20 -19.63
CA ILE A 363 -10.81 -7.09 -19.00
C ILE A 363 -11.27 -6.97 -17.54
N MET A 364 -10.41 -7.38 -16.61
CA MET A 364 -10.71 -7.43 -15.17
C MET A 364 -10.36 -6.11 -14.50
N THR A 365 -11.40 -5.36 -14.13
CA THR A 365 -11.28 -4.04 -13.51
C THR A 365 -12.01 -4.01 -12.15
N ARG A 366 -11.89 -2.91 -11.43
CA ARG A 366 -12.65 -2.67 -10.21
C ARG A 366 -13.60 -1.50 -10.37
N THR A 367 -14.77 -1.59 -9.72
CA THR A 367 -15.77 -0.51 -9.72
C THR A 367 -16.14 -0.08 -8.30
N GLY A 368 -16.60 1.15 -8.13
CA GLY A 368 -17.10 1.71 -6.87
C GLY A 368 -16.24 2.85 -6.32
N TYR A 369 -16.18 2.98 -4.98
CA TYR A 369 -15.46 4.06 -4.26
C TYR A 369 -14.11 3.61 -3.66
N PHE A 370 -13.65 2.40 -3.92
CA PHE A 370 -12.32 1.85 -3.57
C PHE A 370 -11.86 2.09 -2.13
N CYS A 371 -12.81 2.09 -1.17
CA CYS A 371 -12.58 2.42 0.24
C CYS A 371 -12.05 3.86 0.46
N VAL A 372 -12.48 4.83 -0.36
CA VAL A 372 -12.19 6.26 -0.21
C VAL A 372 -13.49 7.08 -0.24
N HIS A 373 -14.51 6.57 0.47
CA HIS A 373 -15.88 7.10 0.42
C HIS A 373 -15.96 8.58 0.80
N TYR A 374 -15.24 9.00 1.87
CA TYR A 374 -15.28 10.40 2.29
C TYR A 374 -14.92 11.35 1.15
N TYR A 375 -13.80 11.10 0.47
CA TYR A 375 -13.34 11.98 -0.59
C TYR A 375 -14.21 11.89 -1.84
N LEU A 376 -14.43 10.67 -2.34
CA LEU A 376 -15.14 10.49 -3.61
C LEU A 376 -16.62 10.84 -3.54
N ASP A 377 -17.31 10.39 -2.51
CA ASP A 377 -18.76 10.56 -2.37
C ASP A 377 -19.12 11.85 -1.63
N HIS A 378 -18.65 12.00 -0.38
CA HIS A 378 -19.08 13.12 0.47
C HIS A 378 -18.40 14.46 0.16
N ARG A 379 -17.15 14.45 -0.31
CA ARG A 379 -16.37 15.70 -0.56
C ARG A 379 -16.48 16.15 -2.01
N MET A 380 -16.34 15.24 -2.97
CA MET A 380 -16.29 15.55 -4.40
C MET A 380 -17.57 15.19 -5.15
N HIS A 381 -18.47 14.43 -4.54
CA HIS A 381 -19.73 13.97 -5.12
C HIS A 381 -19.58 13.28 -6.47
N PHE A 382 -18.48 12.50 -6.63
CA PHE A 382 -18.31 11.65 -7.80
C PHE A 382 -19.28 10.46 -7.77
N PRO A 383 -19.75 9.99 -8.94
CA PRO A 383 -20.42 8.70 -9.02
C PRO A 383 -19.42 7.57 -8.69
N PRO A 384 -19.91 6.32 -8.49
CA PRO A 384 -19.01 5.16 -8.51
C PRO A 384 -18.11 5.18 -9.75
N LEU A 385 -16.86 4.79 -9.60
CA LEU A 385 -15.84 4.86 -10.65
C LEU A 385 -15.50 3.47 -11.19
N VAL A 386 -14.90 3.40 -12.38
CA VAL A 386 -14.13 2.27 -12.86
C VAL A 386 -12.65 2.57 -12.59
N ARG A 387 -11.90 1.61 -12.03
CA ARG A 387 -10.47 1.74 -11.78
C ARG A 387 -9.70 0.72 -12.60
N LEU A 388 -8.73 1.21 -13.36
CA LEU A 388 -7.70 0.45 -14.03
C LEU A 388 -6.44 0.48 -13.16
N SER A 389 -5.83 -0.66 -12.89
CA SER A 389 -4.55 -0.69 -12.19
C SER A 389 -3.61 -1.67 -12.84
N PHE A 390 -2.59 -1.08 -13.48
CA PHE A 390 -1.61 -1.75 -14.31
C PHE A 390 -0.52 -2.42 -13.49
N GLY A 391 0.09 -3.46 -14.07
CA GLY A 391 1.23 -4.14 -13.49
C GLY A 391 2.23 -4.59 -14.55
N TYR A 392 3.33 -5.16 -14.09
CA TYR A 392 4.43 -5.61 -14.95
C TYR A 392 4.06 -6.80 -15.86
N GLN A 393 2.89 -7.42 -15.66
CA GLN A 393 2.33 -8.45 -16.53
C GLN A 393 1.64 -7.91 -17.77
N ASN A 394 1.24 -6.63 -17.79
CA ASN A 394 0.45 -6.08 -18.88
C ASN A 394 1.30 -5.75 -20.10
N THR A 395 0.88 -6.29 -21.26
CA THR A 395 1.56 -6.09 -22.53
C THR A 395 0.95 -4.93 -23.34
N PRO A 396 1.70 -4.36 -24.29
CA PRO A 396 1.17 -3.32 -25.18
C PRO A 396 -0.09 -3.76 -25.96
N GLU A 397 -0.16 -5.04 -26.39
CA GLU A 397 -1.30 -5.60 -27.10
C GLU A 397 -2.55 -5.67 -26.21
N GLN A 398 -2.38 -5.97 -24.92
CA GLN A 398 -3.49 -5.94 -23.97
C GLN A 398 -4.03 -4.51 -23.79
N ILE A 399 -3.16 -3.51 -23.82
CA ILE A 399 -3.58 -2.11 -23.77
C ILE A 399 -4.28 -1.69 -25.06
N ASP A 400 -3.83 -2.14 -26.24
CA ASP A 400 -4.52 -1.89 -27.50
C ASP A 400 -5.96 -2.43 -27.45
N LYS A 401 -6.15 -3.65 -26.95
CA LYS A 401 -7.48 -4.23 -26.77
C LYS A 401 -8.33 -3.44 -25.79
N LEU A 402 -7.77 -3.01 -24.63
CA LEU A 402 -8.47 -2.17 -23.67
C LEU A 402 -9.00 -0.89 -24.34
N LEU A 403 -8.14 -0.17 -25.06
CA LEU A 403 -8.48 1.09 -25.71
C LEU A 403 -9.51 0.92 -26.83
N GLU A 404 -9.44 -0.19 -27.59
CA GLU A 404 -10.43 -0.54 -28.60
C GLU A 404 -11.81 -0.78 -27.96
N VAL A 405 -11.86 -1.55 -26.85
CA VAL A 405 -13.10 -1.83 -26.13
C VAL A 405 -13.68 -0.57 -25.52
N LEU A 406 -12.85 0.24 -24.82
CA LEU A 406 -13.30 1.51 -24.26
C LEU A 406 -13.92 2.41 -25.36
N LYS A 407 -13.28 2.51 -26.53
CA LYS A 407 -13.79 3.33 -27.65
C LYS A 407 -15.16 2.86 -28.19
N LYS A 408 -15.50 1.59 -28.02
CA LYS A 408 -16.82 1.07 -28.43
C LYS A 408 -17.91 1.29 -27.39
N LEU A 409 -17.51 1.44 -26.11
CA LEU A 409 -18.43 1.56 -24.97
C LEU A 409 -18.76 3.02 -24.60
N ILE A 410 -17.98 3.98 -25.10
CA ILE A 410 -18.14 5.42 -24.89
C ILE A 410 -18.55 6.10 -26.22
#